data_cb66200df97e8ee586c25cfbae97144d
#
_entry.id   cb66200df97e8ee586c25cfbae97144d
#
_cell.length_a   1.000
_cell.length_b   1.000
_cell.length_c   1.000
_cell.angle_alpha   90.00
_cell.angle_beta   90.00
_cell.angle_gamma   90.00
#
_symmetry.space_group_name_H-M   'P 1'
#
loop_
_entity.id
_entity.type
_entity.pdbx_description
1 polymer ?
#
loop_
_entity_poly.entity_id
_entity_poly.type
_entity_poly.pdbx_seq_one_letter_code
_entity_poly.pdbx_strand_id
1 'polypeptide(L)'
;MENRIAIFIDGSNLYHALRNNFKRHDLNFADFTARLCGSRRLFRIYYYNVLQDQIQWPEGYREQQEFFGILRKTPYLEVRLGSTKVTQGVSVEKGIDIMLATDLLYFAWNDFYDVAMLVSGDSDFAYALQAVKNMGKHVEVAYFERGISKDLLNVADNQHLLNRSFFKGLWVGKRRTKHRKAIGED
;
A
#
# COMPACT_ATOMS: atom_id res chain seq x y z
N MET A 1 -1.16 26.03 10.41
CA MET A 1 0.01 25.28 9.90
C MET A 1 -0.53 24.13 9.07
N GLU A 2 0.05 23.86 7.90
CA GLU A 2 -0.33 22.69 7.11
C GLU A 2 0.09 21.41 7.83
N ASN A 3 -0.83 20.46 8.00
CA ASN A 3 -0.54 19.19 8.63
C ASN A 3 0.43 18.35 7.78
N ARG A 4 1.50 17.87 8.39
CA ARG A 4 2.45 16.93 7.75
C ARG A 4 1.80 15.55 7.69
N ILE A 5 1.74 14.94 6.51
CA ILE A 5 1.21 13.58 6.34
C ILE A 5 2.33 12.60 6.02
N ALA A 6 2.35 11.46 6.70
CA ALA A 6 3.12 10.28 6.32
C ALA A 6 2.17 9.20 5.78
N ILE A 7 2.55 8.55 4.68
CA ILE A 7 1.75 7.50 4.03
C ILE A 7 2.46 6.17 4.20
N PHE A 8 1.79 5.22 4.86
CA PHE A 8 2.28 3.87 5.11
C PHE A 8 1.49 2.89 4.25
N ILE A 9 2.16 2.21 3.34
CA ILE A 9 1.53 1.33 2.35
C ILE A 9 1.93 -0.11 2.61
N ASP A 10 0.97 -0.92 3.02
CA ASP A 10 1.09 -2.38 3.00
C ASP A 10 1.04 -2.84 1.53
N GLY A 11 2.22 -3.15 0.99
CA GLY A 11 2.38 -3.42 -0.43
C GLY A 11 1.76 -4.74 -0.86
N SER A 12 1.79 -5.76 -0.01
CA SER A 12 1.14 -7.05 -0.28
C SER A 12 -0.38 -6.89 -0.34
N ASN A 13 -0.95 -6.23 0.66
CA ASN A 13 -2.40 -5.96 0.72
C ASN A 13 -2.85 -5.13 -0.49
N LEU A 14 -2.15 -4.03 -0.80
CA LEU A 14 -2.44 -3.18 -1.96
C LEU A 14 -2.36 -3.96 -3.28
N TYR A 15 -1.30 -4.75 -3.50
CA TYR A 15 -1.11 -5.53 -4.72
C TYR A 15 -2.26 -6.53 -4.95
N HIS A 16 -2.60 -7.31 -3.92
CA HIS A 16 -3.69 -8.28 -4.00
C HIS A 16 -5.05 -7.58 -4.22
N ALA A 17 -5.29 -6.46 -3.54
CA ALA A 17 -6.51 -5.69 -3.70
C ALA A 17 -6.65 -5.11 -5.11
N LEU A 18 -5.58 -4.56 -5.69
CA LEU A 18 -5.59 -4.06 -7.07
C LEU A 18 -5.87 -5.18 -8.08
N ARG A 19 -5.21 -6.33 -7.93
CA ARG A 19 -5.46 -7.49 -8.79
C ARG A 19 -6.89 -8.01 -8.67
N ASN A 20 -7.42 -8.09 -7.47
CA ASN A 20 -8.76 -8.63 -7.22
C ASN A 20 -9.85 -7.69 -7.75
N ASN A 21 -9.74 -6.38 -7.50
CA ASN A 21 -10.80 -5.41 -7.83
C ASN A 21 -10.69 -4.88 -9.28
N PHE A 22 -9.46 -4.72 -9.81
CA PHE A 22 -9.26 -4.09 -11.13
C PHE A 22 -8.60 -4.99 -12.16
N LYS A 23 -8.07 -6.15 -11.77
CA LYS A 23 -7.25 -7.03 -12.64
C LYS A 23 -6.05 -6.31 -13.24
N ARG A 24 -5.49 -5.35 -12.51
CA ARG A 24 -4.35 -4.49 -12.88
C ARG A 24 -3.45 -4.25 -11.68
N HIS A 25 -2.18 -3.93 -11.95
CA HIS A 25 -1.19 -3.55 -10.95
C HIS A 25 -0.25 -2.43 -11.46
N ASP A 26 -0.50 -1.90 -12.67
CA ASP A 26 0.28 -0.85 -13.32
C ASP A 26 -0.14 0.56 -12.81
N LEU A 27 -0.08 0.74 -11.50
CA LEU A 27 -0.45 1.98 -10.83
C LEU A 27 0.66 3.04 -10.97
N ASN A 28 0.28 4.27 -11.30
CA ASN A 28 1.17 5.42 -11.16
C ASN A 28 1.25 5.81 -9.68
N PHE A 29 2.30 5.39 -9.01
CA PHE A 29 2.46 5.61 -7.57
C PHE A 29 2.61 7.08 -7.19
N ALA A 30 3.24 7.89 -8.03
CA ALA A 30 3.36 9.33 -7.77
C ALA A 30 1.99 10.00 -7.72
N ASP A 31 1.14 9.75 -8.73
CA ASP A 31 -0.20 10.32 -8.78
C ASP A 31 -1.12 9.71 -7.71
N PHE A 32 -0.97 8.42 -7.41
CA PHE A 32 -1.72 7.74 -6.34
C PHE A 32 -1.46 8.38 -4.98
N THR A 33 -0.20 8.52 -4.62
CA THR A 33 0.20 9.09 -3.33
C THR A 33 -0.07 10.58 -3.25
N ALA A 34 0.07 11.31 -4.35
CA ALA A 34 -0.33 12.72 -4.43
C ALA A 34 -1.84 12.88 -4.19
N ARG A 35 -2.68 11.99 -4.73
CA ARG A 35 -4.13 12.00 -4.51
C ARG A 35 -4.49 11.70 -3.05
N LEU A 36 -3.81 10.77 -2.40
CA LEU A 36 -3.98 10.50 -0.96
C LEU A 36 -3.50 11.65 -0.09
N CYS A 37 -2.39 12.27 -0.47
CA CYS A 37 -1.83 13.42 0.24
C CYS A 37 -2.77 14.63 0.22
N GLY A 38 -3.45 14.87 -0.91
CA GLY A 38 -4.27 16.05 -1.14
C GLY A 38 -3.42 17.34 -1.10
N SER A 39 -3.93 18.37 -0.42
CA SER A 39 -3.22 19.65 -0.25
C SER A 39 -2.26 19.69 0.94
N ARG A 40 -2.11 18.57 1.67
CA ARG A 40 -1.27 18.50 2.87
C ARG A 40 0.22 18.44 2.51
N ARG A 41 1.08 18.83 3.45
CA ARG A 41 2.52 18.72 3.29
C ARG A 41 2.96 17.26 3.46
N LEU A 42 3.40 16.63 2.36
CA LEU A 42 3.93 15.27 2.42
C LEU A 42 5.24 15.24 3.22
N PHE A 43 5.28 14.44 4.27
CA PHE A 43 6.52 14.12 4.98
C PHE A 43 7.28 13.04 4.21
N ARG A 44 6.70 11.82 4.10
CA ARG A 44 7.29 10.67 3.41
C ARG A 44 6.25 9.62 3.10
N ILE A 45 6.57 8.77 2.11
CA ILE A 45 5.82 7.58 1.75
C ILE A 45 6.69 6.37 2.10
N TYR A 46 6.14 5.43 2.84
CA TYR A 46 6.78 4.16 3.17
C TYR A 46 6.01 3.03 2.51
N TYR A 47 6.69 2.25 1.69
CA TYR A 47 6.13 1.09 1.01
C TYR A 47 6.75 -0.17 1.58
N TYR A 48 5.93 -0.99 2.25
CA TYR A 48 6.35 -2.22 2.90
C TYR A 48 6.01 -3.41 2.04
N ASN A 49 6.97 -4.31 1.83
CA ASN A 49 6.72 -5.55 1.12
C ASN A 49 7.72 -6.62 1.54
N VAL A 50 7.45 -7.87 1.19
CA VAL A 50 8.37 -8.98 1.37
C VAL A 50 9.13 -9.22 0.08
N LEU A 51 10.43 -9.46 0.19
CA LEU A 51 11.24 -9.83 -0.96
C LEU A 51 10.89 -11.26 -1.39
N GLN A 52 10.52 -11.42 -2.67
CA GLN A 52 10.27 -12.75 -3.23
C GLN A 52 11.56 -13.57 -3.32
N ASP A 53 11.42 -14.88 -3.15
CA ASP A 53 12.55 -15.79 -3.25
C ASP A 53 12.98 -15.94 -4.73
N GLN A 54 14.21 -15.55 -5.03
CA GLN A 54 14.78 -15.59 -6.37
C GLN A 54 14.92 -17.01 -6.91
N ILE A 55 15.10 -18.00 -6.04
CA ILE A 55 15.30 -19.40 -6.42
C ILE A 55 13.95 -20.05 -6.72
N GLN A 56 12.96 -19.83 -5.86
CA GLN A 56 11.63 -20.44 -6.02
C GLN A 56 10.79 -19.75 -7.10
N TRP A 57 10.92 -18.43 -7.24
CA TRP A 57 10.11 -17.59 -8.14
C TRP A 57 10.96 -16.59 -8.93
N PRO A 58 11.87 -17.04 -9.81
CA PRO A 58 12.84 -16.16 -10.46
C PRO A 58 12.20 -15.07 -11.33
N GLU A 59 11.10 -15.37 -12.03
CA GLU A 59 10.36 -14.38 -12.80
C GLU A 59 9.65 -13.35 -11.92
N GLY A 60 8.94 -13.82 -10.89
CA GLY A 60 8.28 -12.93 -9.93
C GLY A 60 9.27 -12.04 -9.18
N TYR A 61 10.45 -12.57 -8.83
CA TYR A 61 11.51 -11.77 -8.25
C TYR A 61 11.98 -10.65 -9.20
N ARG A 62 12.19 -10.97 -10.49
CA ARG A 62 12.60 -9.97 -11.50
C ARG A 62 11.54 -8.87 -11.67
N GLU A 63 10.26 -9.27 -11.84
CA GLU A 63 9.16 -8.32 -11.95
C GLU A 63 9.05 -7.43 -10.70
N GLN A 64 9.26 -8.00 -9.51
CA GLN A 64 9.27 -7.24 -8.26
C GLN A 64 10.44 -6.25 -8.20
N GLN A 65 11.65 -6.63 -8.66
CA GLN A 65 12.79 -5.72 -8.70
C GLN A 65 12.57 -4.56 -9.68
N GLU A 66 12.00 -4.82 -10.85
CA GLU A 66 11.61 -3.79 -11.81
C GLU A 66 10.60 -2.82 -11.20
N PHE A 67 9.59 -3.36 -10.51
CA PHE A 67 8.60 -2.56 -9.79
C PHE A 67 9.23 -1.71 -8.68
N PHE A 68 10.10 -2.28 -7.85
CA PHE A 68 10.83 -1.50 -6.84
C PHE A 68 11.73 -0.43 -7.47
N GLY A 69 12.29 -0.70 -8.65
CA GLY A 69 13.03 0.30 -9.43
C GLY A 69 12.17 1.51 -9.80
N ILE A 70 10.88 1.29 -10.09
CA ILE A 70 9.92 2.37 -10.35
C ILE A 70 9.58 3.11 -9.05
N LEU A 71 9.30 2.39 -7.97
CA LEU A 71 8.98 3.00 -6.67
C LEU A 71 10.10 3.91 -6.16
N ARG A 72 11.36 3.47 -6.28
CA ARG A 72 12.54 4.25 -5.84
C ARG A 72 12.74 5.55 -6.63
N LYS A 73 12.12 5.69 -7.80
CA LYS A 73 12.11 6.94 -8.57
C LYS A 73 11.00 7.90 -8.13
N THR A 74 10.05 7.44 -7.32
CA THR A 74 8.99 8.28 -6.78
C THR A 74 9.57 9.18 -5.68
N PRO A 75 9.46 10.50 -5.78
CA PRO A 75 10.00 11.39 -4.77
C PRO A 75 9.43 11.10 -3.38
N TYR A 76 10.29 11.17 -2.37
CA TYR A 76 9.94 10.96 -0.96
C TYR A 76 9.38 9.56 -0.63
N LEU A 77 9.54 8.57 -1.53
CA LEU A 77 9.13 7.19 -1.29
C LEU A 77 10.33 6.33 -0.87
N GLU A 78 10.15 5.61 0.22
CA GLU A 78 11.12 4.67 0.78
C GLU A 78 10.53 3.25 0.76
N VAL A 79 11.27 2.31 0.16
CA VAL A 79 10.88 0.89 0.13
C VAL A 79 11.52 0.17 1.30
N ARG A 80 10.69 -0.48 2.11
CA ARG A 80 11.09 -1.29 3.26
C ARG A 80 10.75 -2.74 3.01
N LEU A 81 11.74 -3.62 3.11
CA LEU A 81 11.60 -5.02 2.74
C LEU A 81 11.78 -5.92 3.95
N GLY A 82 10.78 -6.76 4.21
CA GLY A 82 10.88 -7.90 5.09
C GLY A 82 11.58 -9.08 4.41
N SER A 83 11.79 -10.13 5.16
CA SER A 83 12.41 -11.37 4.68
C SER A 83 11.40 -12.49 4.56
N THR A 84 11.60 -13.34 3.54
CA THR A 84 10.91 -14.63 3.43
C THR A 84 11.77 -15.69 4.07
N LYS A 85 11.19 -16.53 4.95
CA LYS A 85 11.85 -17.73 5.45
C LYS A 85 11.11 -18.97 4.94
N VAL A 86 11.86 -19.89 4.36
CA VAL A 86 11.31 -21.19 3.97
C VAL A 86 11.42 -22.12 5.18
N THR A 87 10.27 -22.56 5.69
CA THR A 87 10.19 -23.54 6.78
C THR A 87 9.37 -24.74 6.29
N GLN A 88 9.97 -25.91 6.25
CA GLN A 88 9.34 -27.16 5.78
C GLN A 88 8.75 -27.05 4.36
N GLY A 89 9.42 -26.35 3.45
CA GLY A 89 8.96 -26.14 2.06
C GLY A 89 7.85 -25.10 1.89
N VAL A 90 7.40 -24.47 2.98
CA VAL A 90 6.42 -23.37 2.95
C VAL A 90 7.14 -22.05 3.13
N SER A 91 6.89 -21.12 2.21
CA SER A 91 7.40 -19.75 2.28
C SER A 91 6.56 -18.95 3.28
N VAL A 92 7.18 -18.46 4.34
CA VAL A 92 6.53 -17.65 5.36
C VAL A 92 7.11 -16.25 5.34
N GLU A 93 6.25 -15.27 5.10
CA GLU A 93 6.58 -13.85 5.20
C GLU A 93 6.81 -13.48 6.67
N LYS A 94 7.87 -12.73 6.96
CA LYS A 94 8.20 -12.35 8.34
C LYS A 94 8.55 -10.88 8.48
N GLY A 95 7.93 -10.29 9.49
CA GLY A 95 8.36 -9.03 10.08
C GLY A 95 7.86 -7.76 9.40
N ILE A 96 7.13 -7.86 8.30
CA ILE A 96 6.61 -6.67 7.59
C ILE A 96 5.61 -5.91 8.44
N ASP A 97 4.63 -6.59 9.01
CA ASP A 97 3.59 -5.94 9.82
C ASP A 97 4.17 -5.33 11.07
N ILE A 98 5.13 -6.05 11.71
CA ILE A 98 5.87 -5.53 12.86
C ILE A 98 6.69 -4.29 12.47
N MET A 99 7.35 -4.32 11.31
CA MET A 99 8.14 -3.19 10.81
C MET A 99 7.25 -1.97 10.55
N LEU A 100 6.12 -2.16 9.87
CA LEU A 100 5.16 -1.10 9.58
C LEU A 100 4.57 -0.52 10.89
N ALA A 101 4.11 -1.38 11.81
CA ALA A 101 3.59 -0.95 13.10
C ALA A 101 4.64 -0.22 13.94
N THR A 102 5.88 -0.71 13.96
CA THR A 102 7.00 -0.06 14.66
C THR A 102 7.30 1.32 14.10
N ASP A 103 7.34 1.45 12.77
CA ASP A 103 7.61 2.74 12.12
C ASP A 103 6.47 3.74 12.34
N LEU A 104 5.20 3.30 12.31
CA LEU A 104 4.05 4.13 12.70
C LEU A 104 4.28 4.77 14.08
N LEU A 105 4.62 3.96 15.07
CA LEU A 105 4.83 4.42 16.45
C LEU A 105 6.09 5.27 16.58
N TYR A 106 7.20 4.83 16.02
CA TYR A 106 8.48 5.52 16.11
C TYR A 106 8.42 6.93 15.51
N PHE A 107 7.80 7.08 14.34
CA PHE A 107 7.69 8.38 13.69
C PHE A 107 6.67 9.30 14.35
N ALA A 108 5.60 8.73 14.96
CA ALA A 108 4.66 9.49 15.78
C ALA A 108 5.34 10.04 17.04
N TRP A 109 6.09 9.18 17.73
CA TRP A 109 6.82 9.54 18.94
C TRP A 109 7.85 10.67 18.70
N ASN A 110 8.55 10.62 17.55
CA ASN A 110 9.54 11.63 17.19
C ASN A 110 8.92 12.87 16.50
N ASP A 111 7.61 13.02 16.50
CA ASP A 111 6.89 14.14 15.89
C ASP A 111 7.24 14.40 14.42
N PHE A 112 7.45 13.34 13.62
CA PHE A 112 7.79 13.49 12.20
C PHE A 112 6.57 13.79 11.32
N TYR A 113 5.38 13.44 11.76
CA TYR A 113 4.12 13.72 11.07
C TYR A 113 3.00 14.12 12.04
N ASP A 114 1.95 14.71 11.51
CA ASP A 114 0.73 15.08 12.22
C ASP A 114 -0.41 14.13 11.88
N VAL A 115 -0.35 13.54 10.66
CA VAL A 115 -1.35 12.61 10.13
C VAL A 115 -0.64 11.35 9.62
N ALA A 116 -1.07 10.18 10.09
CA ALA A 116 -0.70 8.89 9.54
C ALA A 116 -1.79 8.40 8.58
N MET A 117 -1.45 8.20 7.30
CA MET A 117 -2.31 7.53 6.32
C MET A 117 -1.86 6.08 6.17
N LEU A 118 -2.67 5.13 6.60
CA LEU A 118 -2.43 3.70 6.35
C LEU A 118 -3.20 3.25 5.11
N VAL A 119 -2.50 2.59 4.18
CA VAL A 119 -3.10 1.92 3.02
C VAL A 119 -3.05 0.42 3.26
N SER A 120 -4.05 -0.12 3.93
CA SER A 120 -4.25 -1.55 4.22
C SER A 120 -5.70 -1.81 4.65
N GLY A 121 -6.12 -3.07 4.60
CA GLY A 121 -7.39 -3.55 5.17
C GLY A 121 -7.20 -4.42 6.41
N ASP A 122 -5.95 -4.64 6.85
CA ASP A 122 -5.62 -5.60 7.88
C ASP A 122 -5.89 -5.08 9.30
N SER A 123 -6.65 -5.89 10.06
CA SER A 123 -7.00 -5.61 11.47
C SER A 123 -5.81 -5.50 12.40
N ASP A 124 -4.70 -6.15 12.09
CA ASP A 124 -3.54 -6.22 12.97
C ASP A 124 -2.92 -4.84 13.25
N PHE A 125 -3.16 -3.88 12.34
CA PHE A 125 -2.73 -2.50 12.53
C PHE A 125 -3.65 -1.64 13.41
N ALA A 126 -4.85 -2.10 13.77
CA ALA A 126 -5.83 -1.28 14.52
C ALA A 126 -5.26 -0.80 15.85
N TYR A 127 -4.57 -1.68 16.60
CA TYR A 127 -3.97 -1.31 17.88
C TYR A 127 -2.81 -0.30 17.71
N ALA A 128 -1.98 -0.45 16.68
CA ALA A 128 -0.90 0.49 16.39
C ALA A 128 -1.45 1.88 16.05
N LEU A 129 -2.52 1.96 15.24
CA LEU A 129 -3.19 3.23 14.93
C LEU A 129 -3.82 3.85 16.19
N GLN A 130 -4.44 3.06 17.06
CA GLN A 130 -4.95 3.57 18.33
C GLN A 130 -3.84 4.17 19.21
N ALA A 131 -2.69 3.52 19.27
CA ALA A 131 -1.53 4.03 20.00
C ALA A 131 -1.01 5.35 19.39
N VAL A 132 -0.99 5.47 18.06
CA VAL A 132 -0.64 6.71 17.35
C VAL A 132 -1.60 7.86 17.71
N LYS A 133 -2.92 7.57 17.76
CA LYS A 133 -3.93 8.56 18.23
C LYS A 133 -3.66 9.01 19.66
N ASN A 134 -3.30 8.07 20.54
CA ASN A 134 -2.98 8.38 21.94
C ASN A 134 -1.76 9.28 22.09
N MET A 135 -0.90 9.35 21.06
CA MET A 135 0.23 10.30 20.96
C MET A 135 -0.19 11.66 20.39
N GLY A 136 -1.50 11.90 20.21
CA GLY A 136 -2.02 13.18 19.69
C GLY A 136 -1.92 13.36 18.17
N LYS A 137 -1.73 12.26 17.41
CA LYS A 137 -1.73 12.28 15.95
C LYS A 137 -3.09 11.89 15.39
N HIS A 138 -3.40 12.36 14.18
CA HIS A 138 -4.55 11.87 13.42
C HIS A 138 -4.20 10.62 12.64
N VAL A 139 -5.17 9.70 12.50
CA VAL A 139 -5.01 8.48 11.73
C VAL A 139 -6.08 8.37 10.65
N GLU A 140 -5.67 8.09 9.44
CA GLU A 140 -6.54 7.93 8.28
C GLU A 140 -6.28 6.56 7.64
N VAL A 141 -7.32 5.93 7.12
CA VAL A 141 -7.22 4.62 6.47
C VAL A 141 -7.73 4.70 5.04
N ALA A 142 -6.89 4.31 4.09
CA ALA A 142 -7.24 4.13 2.69
C ALA A 142 -7.42 2.63 2.42
N TYR A 143 -8.63 2.23 2.00
CA TYR A 143 -9.04 0.85 1.96
C TYR A 143 -9.89 0.49 0.73
N PHE A 144 -9.93 -0.80 0.41
CA PHE A 144 -10.85 -1.36 -0.57
C PHE A 144 -12.08 -1.94 0.16
N GLU A 145 -13.25 -1.82 -0.45
CA GLU A 145 -14.51 -2.28 0.14
C GLU A 145 -14.47 -3.77 0.54
N ARG A 146 -13.76 -4.59 -0.25
CA ARG A 146 -13.54 -6.00 0.08
C ARG A 146 -12.23 -6.16 0.84
N GLY A 147 -12.29 -6.80 2.01
CA GLY A 147 -11.13 -7.12 2.83
C GLY A 147 -10.76 -6.07 3.88
N ILE A 148 -11.63 -5.10 4.14
CA ILE A 148 -11.43 -4.15 5.23
C ILE A 148 -11.96 -4.69 6.55
N SER A 149 -11.16 -4.58 7.59
CA SER A 149 -11.56 -4.86 8.97
C SER A 149 -12.43 -3.72 9.54
N LYS A 150 -13.47 -4.09 10.28
CA LYS A 150 -14.29 -3.10 11.02
C LYS A 150 -13.48 -2.41 12.12
N ASP A 151 -12.58 -3.12 12.77
CA ASP A 151 -11.74 -2.56 13.84
C ASP A 151 -10.83 -1.46 13.31
N LEU A 152 -10.29 -1.65 12.09
CA LEU A 152 -9.48 -0.64 11.43
C LEU A 152 -10.30 0.62 11.09
N LEU A 153 -11.53 0.45 10.60
CA LEU A 153 -12.42 1.57 10.31
C LEU A 153 -12.87 2.32 11.59
N ASN A 154 -13.07 1.59 12.69
CA ASN A 154 -13.48 2.18 13.96
C ASN A 154 -12.41 3.06 14.61
N VAL A 155 -11.13 2.74 14.38
CA VAL A 155 -10.03 3.52 14.93
C VAL A 155 -9.70 4.75 14.08
N ALA A 156 -9.96 4.72 12.77
CA ALA A 156 -9.64 5.79 11.84
C ALA A 156 -10.43 7.07 12.12
N ASP A 157 -9.75 8.22 12.14
CA ASP A 157 -10.39 9.54 12.20
C ASP A 157 -11.03 9.92 10.87
N ASN A 158 -10.44 9.45 9.76
CA ASN A 158 -10.96 9.64 8.41
C ASN A 158 -10.72 8.38 7.56
N GLN A 159 -11.60 8.14 6.58
CA GLN A 159 -11.65 6.92 5.80
C GLN A 159 -11.69 7.24 4.31
N HIS A 160 -10.81 6.62 3.52
CA HIS A 160 -10.69 6.84 2.08
C HIS A 160 -10.99 5.55 1.31
N LEU A 161 -12.17 5.47 0.72
CA LEU A 161 -12.56 4.32 -0.09
C LEU A 161 -11.84 4.33 -1.43
N LEU A 162 -11.00 3.33 -1.65
CA LEU A 162 -10.23 3.11 -2.88
C LEU A 162 -11.09 2.39 -3.94
N ASN A 163 -12.05 3.10 -4.50
CA ASN A 163 -12.98 2.59 -5.50
C ASN A 163 -12.55 2.95 -6.94
N ARG A 164 -13.35 2.56 -7.94
CA ARG A 164 -13.05 2.84 -9.36
C ARG A 164 -12.94 4.34 -9.67
N SER A 165 -13.72 5.18 -9.00
CA SER A 165 -13.66 6.63 -9.17
C SER A 165 -12.33 7.17 -8.67
N PHE A 166 -11.87 6.69 -7.52
CA PHE A 166 -10.56 7.05 -6.96
C PHE A 166 -9.41 6.71 -7.93
N PHE A 167 -9.44 5.56 -8.60
CA PHE A 167 -8.37 5.13 -9.52
C PHE A 167 -8.47 5.70 -10.94
N LYS A 168 -9.47 6.55 -11.23
CA LYS A 168 -9.60 7.15 -12.55
C LYS A 168 -8.37 8.03 -12.88
N GLY A 169 -7.69 7.67 -13.98
CA GLY A 169 -6.48 8.39 -14.45
C GLY A 169 -5.18 7.99 -13.77
N LEU A 170 -5.18 7.04 -12.81
CA LEU A 170 -3.98 6.63 -12.09
C LEU A 170 -3.24 5.42 -12.71
N TRP A 171 -3.65 4.96 -13.89
CA TRP A 171 -3.05 3.79 -14.53
C TRP A 171 -2.02 4.21 -15.59
N VAL A 172 -0.83 3.60 -15.56
CA VAL A 172 0.27 3.93 -16.51
C VAL A 172 -0.02 3.43 -17.91
N GLY A 173 -0.57 2.22 -18.07
CA GLY A 173 -0.89 1.61 -19.35
C GLY A 173 -2.33 1.80 -19.80
N LYS A 174 -2.56 1.93 -21.12
CA LYS A 174 -3.92 1.83 -21.68
C LYS A 174 -4.44 0.42 -21.48
N ARG A 175 -5.69 0.26 -21.01
CA ARG A 175 -6.37 -1.04 -20.89
C ARG A 175 -6.37 -1.72 -22.26
N ARG A 176 -5.67 -2.87 -22.42
CA ARG A 176 -5.81 -3.70 -23.62
C ARG A 176 -7.24 -4.22 -23.65
N THR A 177 -8.09 -3.58 -24.42
CA THR A 177 -9.40 -4.15 -24.80
C THR A 177 -9.11 -5.39 -25.61
N LYS A 178 -9.38 -6.57 -25.06
CA LYS A 178 -9.47 -7.79 -25.87
C LYS A 178 -10.63 -7.57 -26.86
N HIS A 179 -10.30 -7.27 -28.12
CA HIS A 179 -11.26 -7.43 -29.18
C HIS A 179 -11.68 -8.91 -29.21
N ARG A 180 -12.90 -9.20 -28.78
CA ARG A 180 -13.60 -10.42 -29.14
C ARG A 180 -13.65 -10.39 -30.67
N LYS A 181 -12.81 -11.19 -31.34
CA LYS A 181 -13.06 -11.56 -32.73
C LYS A 181 -14.43 -12.26 -32.71
N ALA A 182 -15.41 -11.63 -33.30
CA ALA A 182 -16.62 -12.30 -33.73
C ALA A 182 -16.16 -13.39 -34.72
N ILE A 183 -16.36 -14.63 -34.36
CA ILE A 183 -16.29 -15.76 -35.29
C ILE A 183 -17.54 -15.58 -36.14
N GLY A 184 -17.34 -15.12 -37.38
CA GLY A 184 -18.40 -15.15 -38.41
C GLY A 184 -18.69 -16.60 -38.72
N GLU A 185 -19.93 -16.93 -38.64
CA GLU A 185 -20.52 -18.10 -39.29
C GLU A 185 -20.45 -17.88 -40.82
N ASP A 186 -19.86 -18.82 -41.49
CA ASP A 186 -20.20 -19.24 -42.86
C ASP A 186 -20.16 -20.78 -42.93
#